data_e79da3b257029447e71da996d911d6a2
#
_entry.id   e79da3b257029447e71da996d911d6a2
#
_cell.length_a   1.000
_cell.length_b   1.000
_cell.length_c   1.000
_cell.angle_alpha   90.00
_cell.angle_beta   90.00
_cell.angle_gamma   90.00
#
_symmetry.space_group_name_H-M   'P 1'
#
loop_
_entity.id
_entity.type
_entity.pdbx_description
1 polymer ?
#
loop_
_entity_poly.entity_id
_entity_poly.type
_entity_poly.pdbx_seq_one_letter_code
_entity_poly.pdbx_strand_id
1 'polypeptide(L)'
;MEKNKALDAALAQIERAFGKGSIMRMGSKGTDEQIEVIPSGSLGLDLALGIGGLPRGRIMEIYGPESSGKTTLALHAIAEAQKRGGTCAFVDAEHALDPGYARKLGVDVDNLLISQPDAGEQALEIADTLVRSGAIDVLVVDSVAALVPRAELEGEMGDSHMGLHARLMSQALRKLTGSVSRSKCMLIFLNQIRMKIGVMFGNPETTTGGNALKFYASVRMEIRRIGQIKERDEVVGNQTRVKVVKNKLAPPFRQVEFDIMYGEGISKVGELIDLGVKAGVVEKSGAWFSHDSQRIGQGRENAKQYLRDHPEVADKIEHTVREQSGVVANTMMATADEGEEAEAEAAE
;
A
#
# COMPACT_ATOMS: atom_id res chain seq x y z
N MET A 1 -6.62 32.43 -35.66
CA MET A 1 -7.82 31.72 -36.17
C MET A 1 -7.44 30.40 -36.90
N GLU A 2 -6.46 30.37 -37.78
CA GLU A 2 -6.09 29.17 -38.56
C GLU A 2 -5.55 28.00 -37.68
N LYS A 3 -4.71 28.29 -36.67
CA LYS A 3 -4.20 27.27 -35.76
C LYS A 3 -5.28 26.51 -34.97
N ASN A 4 -6.34 27.21 -34.55
CA ASN A 4 -7.45 26.57 -33.82
C ASN A 4 -8.29 25.69 -34.75
N LYS A 5 -8.55 26.11 -35.99
CA LYS A 5 -9.26 25.29 -36.99
C LYS A 5 -8.46 24.02 -37.35
N ALA A 6 -7.14 24.15 -37.50
CA ALA A 6 -6.27 23.01 -37.76
C ALA A 6 -6.24 22.04 -36.57
N LEU A 7 -6.22 22.54 -35.32
CA LEU A 7 -6.29 21.74 -34.12
C LEU A 7 -7.63 20.98 -34.02
N ASP A 8 -8.76 21.69 -34.24
CA ASP A 8 -10.09 21.07 -34.16
C ASP A 8 -10.26 19.99 -35.24
N ALA A 9 -9.71 20.17 -36.44
CA ALA A 9 -9.69 19.17 -37.48
C ALA A 9 -8.86 17.92 -37.08
N ALA A 10 -7.70 18.15 -36.46
CA ALA A 10 -6.85 17.07 -35.96
C ALA A 10 -7.53 16.29 -34.83
N LEU A 11 -8.19 16.97 -33.88
CA LEU A 11 -8.97 16.35 -32.81
C LEU A 11 -10.11 15.47 -33.38
N ALA A 12 -10.89 16.03 -34.33
CA ALA A 12 -11.94 15.28 -35.00
C ALA A 12 -11.43 14.05 -35.77
N GLN A 13 -10.25 14.14 -36.38
CA GLN A 13 -9.60 13.00 -37.06
C GLN A 13 -9.16 11.92 -36.06
N ILE A 14 -8.59 12.30 -34.92
CA ILE A 14 -8.19 11.37 -33.86
C ILE A 14 -9.43 10.65 -33.30
N GLU A 15 -10.51 11.39 -33.00
CA GLU A 15 -11.73 10.76 -32.48
C GLU A 15 -12.40 9.82 -33.48
N ARG A 16 -12.33 10.10 -34.78
CA ARG A 16 -12.81 9.19 -35.83
C ARG A 16 -11.97 7.92 -35.94
N ALA A 17 -10.64 8.06 -35.81
CA ALA A 17 -9.72 6.93 -35.96
C ALA A 17 -9.68 6.02 -34.72
N PHE A 18 -9.77 6.58 -33.52
CA PHE A 18 -9.50 5.90 -32.25
C PHE A 18 -10.72 5.86 -31.30
N GLY A 19 -11.83 6.51 -31.64
CA GLY A 19 -13.04 6.58 -30.85
C GLY A 19 -13.14 7.85 -29.98
N LYS A 20 -14.38 8.16 -29.54
CA LYS A 20 -14.63 9.31 -28.65
C LYS A 20 -13.89 9.14 -27.33
N GLY A 21 -13.26 10.22 -26.85
CA GLY A 21 -12.49 10.20 -25.60
C GLY A 21 -11.04 9.72 -25.75
N SER A 22 -10.59 9.41 -27.00
CA SER A 22 -9.18 9.09 -27.26
C SER A 22 -8.23 10.27 -27.02
N ILE A 23 -8.75 11.48 -27.06
CA ILE A 23 -8.07 12.72 -26.71
C ILE A 23 -9.01 13.64 -25.94
N MET A 24 -8.52 14.26 -24.85
CA MET A 24 -9.30 15.16 -24.00
C MET A 24 -8.46 16.37 -23.63
N ARG A 25 -9.14 17.51 -23.38
CA ARG A 25 -8.47 18.67 -22.78
C ARG A 25 -8.51 18.53 -21.26
N MET A 26 -7.35 18.62 -20.58
CA MET A 26 -7.32 18.73 -19.13
C MET A 26 -8.11 19.98 -18.70
N GLY A 27 -9.02 19.84 -17.73
CA GLY A 27 -9.93 20.89 -17.30
C GLY A 27 -11.27 20.92 -18.04
N SER A 28 -11.54 20.04 -19.01
CA SER A 28 -12.91 19.80 -19.48
C SER A 28 -13.71 19.03 -18.41
N LYS A 29 -15.01 19.35 -18.26
CA LYS A 29 -15.90 18.62 -17.32
C LYS A 29 -15.79 17.12 -17.58
N GLY A 30 -15.23 16.37 -16.63
CA GLY A 30 -14.99 14.92 -16.72
C GLY A 30 -13.52 14.48 -16.54
N THR A 31 -12.55 15.42 -16.52
CA THR A 31 -11.14 15.10 -16.24
C THR A 31 -10.75 15.21 -14.75
N ASP A 32 -11.60 15.85 -13.93
CA ASP A 32 -11.47 15.90 -12.46
C ASP A 32 -12.17 14.72 -11.77
N GLU A 33 -12.05 13.50 -12.33
CA GLU A 33 -12.47 12.31 -11.58
C GLU A 33 -11.60 12.21 -10.32
N GLN A 34 -12.22 12.42 -9.16
CA GLN A 34 -11.60 12.10 -7.88
C GLN A 34 -11.20 10.62 -7.91
N ILE A 35 -9.92 10.36 -7.62
CA ILE A 35 -9.43 8.99 -7.58
C ILE A 35 -10.13 8.28 -6.43
N GLU A 36 -10.88 7.22 -6.74
CA GLU A 36 -11.48 6.35 -5.75
C GLU A 36 -10.37 5.67 -4.93
N VAL A 37 -10.57 5.58 -3.63
CA VAL A 37 -9.61 5.00 -2.71
C VAL A 37 -10.22 3.91 -1.84
N ILE A 38 -9.41 2.96 -1.43
CA ILE A 38 -9.71 1.94 -0.42
C ILE A 38 -8.83 2.24 0.80
N PRO A 39 -9.40 2.28 2.03
CA PRO A 39 -8.58 2.43 3.24
C PRO A 39 -7.54 1.33 3.34
N SER A 40 -6.37 1.68 3.85
CA SER A 40 -5.28 0.72 4.06
C SER A 40 -5.46 -0.13 5.31
N GLY A 41 -6.39 0.24 6.19
CA GLY A 41 -6.50 -0.31 7.54
C GLY A 41 -5.71 0.49 8.58
N SER A 42 -4.87 1.45 8.16
CA SER A 42 -4.12 2.39 8.98
C SER A 42 -4.55 3.82 8.62
N LEU A 43 -5.09 4.55 9.59
CA LEU A 43 -5.47 5.96 9.39
C LEU A 43 -4.26 6.82 9.03
N GLY A 44 -3.13 6.61 9.69
CA GLY A 44 -1.91 7.37 9.42
C GLY A 44 -1.37 7.12 8.03
N LEU A 45 -1.42 5.87 7.55
CA LEU A 45 -1.01 5.57 6.17
C LEU A 45 -1.96 6.21 5.15
N ASP A 46 -3.27 6.19 5.39
CA ASP A 46 -4.25 6.86 4.54
C ASP A 46 -3.98 8.36 4.43
N LEU A 47 -3.60 9.02 5.54
CA LEU A 47 -3.22 10.43 5.58
C LEU A 47 -1.85 10.67 4.91
N ALA A 48 -0.88 9.77 5.13
CA ALA A 48 0.45 9.86 4.51
C ALA A 48 0.39 9.73 2.99
N LEU A 49 -0.55 8.94 2.45
CA LEU A 49 -0.80 8.82 1.01
C LEU A 49 -1.38 10.11 0.39
N GLY A 50 -1.94 11.01 1.18
CA GLY A 50 -2.39 12.34 0.76
C GLY A 50 -3.68 12.39 -0.05
N ILE A 51 -4.26 11.23 -0.35
CA ILE A 51 -5.52 11.06 -1.07
C ILE A 51 -6.58 10.32 -0.24
N GLY A 52 -6.26 10.01 1.03
CA GLY A 52 -7.18 9.38 1.99
C GLY A 52 -7.27 7.86 1.92
N GLY A 53 -6.37 7.19 1.21
CA GLY A 53 -6.30 5.73 1.12
C GLY A 53 -5.49 5.23 -0.07
N LEU A 54 -5.58 3.93 -0.33
CA LEU A 54 -4.91 3.25 -1.44
C LEU A 54 -5.68 3.48 -2.76
N PRO A 55 -5.03 3.94 -3.84
CA PRO A 55 -5.70 4.35 -5.07
C PRO A 55 -6.22 3.17 -5.90
N ARG A 56 -7.47 3.20 -6.31
CA ARG A 56 -8.05 2.29 -7.30
C ARG A 56 -7.52 2.59 -8.71
N GLY A 57 -7.52 1.58 -9.56
CA GLY A 57 -7.04 1.70 -10.94
C GLY A 57 -5.53 1.94 -11.07
N ARG A 58 -4.76 1.58 -10.04
CA ARG A 58 -3.32 1.80 -9.98
C ARG A 58 -2.56 0.55 -9.56
N ILE A 59 -1.33 0.46 -10.05
CA ILE A 59 -0.35 -0.53 -9.59
C ILE A 59 0.42 0.07 -8.42
N MET A 60 0.55 -0.72 -7.35
CA MET A 60 1.30 -0.36 -6.15
C MET A 60 2.31 -1.45 -5.81
N GLU A 61 3.38 -1.05 -5.15
CA GLU A 61 4.39 -1.96 -4.60
C GLU A 61 4.52 -1.71 -3.09
N ILE A 62 4.42 -2.79 -2.31
CA ILE A 62 4.76 -2.81 -0.89
C ILE A 62 5.99 -3.69 -0.76
N TYR A 63 7.10 -3.15 -0.29
CA TYR A 63 8.33 -3.90 -0.17
C TYR A 63 9.03 -3.68 1.17
N GLY A 64 9.81 -4.64 1.57
CA GLY A 64 10.52 -4.60 2.85
C GLY A 64 11.16 -5.94 3.19
N PRO A 65 11.89 -6.00 4.32
CA PRO A 65 12.46 -7.23 4.84
C PRO A 65 11.40 -8.30 5.11
N GLU A 66 11.82 -9.52 5.33
CA GLU A 66 10.96 -10.59 5.80
C GLU A 66 10.35 -10.23 7.17
N SER A 67 9.11 -10.69 7.41
CA SER A 67 8.38 -10.44 8.67
C SER A 67 8.18 -8.95 9.01
N SER A 68 8.24 -8.05 8.03
CA SER A 68 8.00 -6.61 8.23
C SER A 68 6.52 -6.20 8.24
N GLY A 69 5.59 -7.11 7.90
CA GLY A 69 4.15 -6.83 7.86
C GLY A 69 3.57 -6.54 6.47
N LYS A 70 4.29 -6.86 5.38
CA LYS A 70 3.80 -6.67 3.99
C LYS A 70 2.46 -7.33 3.75
N THR A 71 2.39 -8.65 3.99
CA THR A 71 1.17 -9.45 3.79
C THR A 71 0.04 -9.00 4.73
N THR A 72 0.38 -8.63 5.99
CA THR A 72 -0.60 -8.07 6.94
C THR A 72 -1.25 -6.80 6.39
N LEU A 73 -0.45 -5.85 5.87
CA LEU A 73 -0.97 -4.61 5.30
C LEU A 73 -1.84 -4.89 4.06
N ALA A 74 -1.43 -5.82 3.18
CA ALA A 74 -2.22 -6.20 2.01
C ALA A 74 -3.55 -6.87 2.40
N LEU A 75 -3.55 -7.74 3.42
CA LEU A 75 -4.77 -8.38 3.93
C LEU A 75 -5.73 -7.36 4.56
N HIS A 76 -5.23 -6.34 5.27
CA HIS A 76 -6.08 -5.24 5.73
C HIS A 76 -6.71 -4.47 4.58
N ALA A 77 -5.98 -4.20 3.49
CA ALA A 77 -6.53 -3.57 2.30
C ALA A 77 -7.64 -4.43 1.66
N ILE A 78 -7.47 -5.75 1.60
CA ILE A 78 -8.51 -6.70 1.16
C ILE A 78 -9.74 -6.61 2.08
N ALA A 79 -9.54 -6.70 3.41
CA ALA A 79 -10.64 -6.64 4.38
C ALA A 79 -11.43 -5.33 4.27
N GLU A 80 -10.75 -4.19 4.11
CA GLU A 80 -11.41 -2.89 3.93
C GLU A 80 -12.15 -2.78 2.58
N ALA A 81 -11.65 -3.43 1.51
CA ALA A 81 -12.35 -3.52 0.23
C ALA A 81 -13.61 -4.37 0.34
N GLN A 82 -13.52 -5.56 0.96
CA GLN A 82 -14.65 -6.48 1.13
C GLN A 82 -15.76 -5.88 1.99
N LYS A 83 -15.42 -5.13 3.05
CA LYS A 83 -16.41 -4.37 3.87
C LYS A 83 -17.25 -3.38 3.04
N ARG A 84 -16.72 -2.93 1.90
CA ARG A 84 -17.40 -2.04 0.94
C ARG A 84 -18.08 -2.80 -0.21
N GLY A 85 -18.18 -4.12 -0.10
CA GLY A 85 -18.76 -4.99 -1.12
C GLY A 85 -17.83 -5.28 -2.30
N GLY A 86 -16.52 -4.98 -2.19
CA GLY A 86 -15.54 -5.23 -3.24
C GLY A 86 -15.14 -6.68 -3.35
N THR A 87 -14.95 -7.14 -4.58
CA THR A 87 -14.44 -8.48 -4.90
C THR A 87 -12.92 -8.47 -4.91
N CYS A 88 -12.31 -9.40 -4.17
CA CYS A 88 -10.85 -9.44 -3.99
C CYS A 88 -10.27 -10.78 -4.43
N ALA A 89 -9.03 -10.72 -4.94
CA ALA A 89 -8.27 -11.90 -5.31
C ALA A 89 -6.83 -11.81 -4.76
N PHE A 90 -6.25 -12.98 -4.48
CA PHE A 90 -4.90 -13.14 -3.97
C PHE A 90 -4.16 -14.20 -4.78
N VAL A 91 -3.07 -13.81 -5.42
CA VAL A 91 -2.16 -14.72 -6.11
C VAL A 91 -1.02 -15.01 -5.17
N ASP A 92 -1.05 -16.19 -4.55
CA ASP A 92 -0.11 -16.68 -3.56
C ASP A 92 0.98 -17.51 -4.23
N ALA A 93 2.00 -16.85 -4.77
CA ALA A 93 3.14 -17.51 -5.40
C ALA A 93 4.15 -18.08 -4.37
N GLU A 94 4.07 -17.67 -3.11
CA GLU A 94 4.88 -18.23 -2.01
C GLU A 94 4.24 -19.46 -1.37
N HIS A 95 2.95 -19.76 -1.66
CA HIS A 95 2.17 -20.83 -1.04
C HIS A 95 2.12 -20.75 0.50
N ALA A 96 2.09 -19.53 1.03
CA ALA A 96 2.28 -19.25 2.45
C ALA A 96 1.10 -18.52 3.12
N LEU A 97 0.00 -18.27 2.38
CA LEU A 97 -1.17 -17.61 2.94
C LEU A 97 -1.87 -18.49 3.98
N ASP A 98 -1.97 -18.00 5.21
CA ASP A 98 -2.74 -18.60 6.28
C ASP A 98 -4.17 -18.05 6.31
N PRO A 99 -5.20 -18.87 5.96
CA PRO A 99 -6.59 -18.44 6.01
C PRO A 99 -7.07 -18.09 7.43
N GLY A 100 -6.52 -18.74 8.45
CA GLY A 100 -6.84 -18.46 9.85
C GLY A 100 -6.36 -17.06 10.26
N TYR A 101 -5.16 -16.69 9.84
CA TYR A 101 -4.63 -15.35 10.05
C TYR A 101 -5.41 -14.29 9.26
N ALA A 102 -5.70 -14.55 7.99
CA ALA A 102 -6.49 -13.64 7.15
C ALA A 102 -7.88 -13.36 7.78
N ARG A 103 -8.56 -14.39 8.28
CA ARG A 103 -9.85 -14.25 8.96
C ARG A 103 -9.76 -13.39 10.22
N LYS A 104 -8.70 -13.51 11.00
CA LYS A 104 -8.45 -12.67 12.19
C LYS A 104 -8.25 -11.19 11.84
N LEU A 105 -7.70 -10.89 10.67
CA LEU A 105 -7.56 -9.53 10.16
C LEU A 105 -8.86 -8.95 9.56
N GLY A 106 -9.93 -9.72 9.56
CA GLY A 106 -11.24 -9.31 9.07
C GLY A 106 -11.49 -9.61 7.59
N VAL A 107 -10.65 -10.43 6.97
CA VAL A 107 -10.85 -10.91 5.59
C VAL A 107 -11.98 -11.94 5.58
N ASP A 108 -12.96 -11.76 4.72
CA ASP A 108 -13.93 -12.78 4.35
C ASP A 108 -13.24 -13.78 3.42
N VAL A 109 -12.70 -14.84 4.02
CA VAL A 109 -11.91 -15.85 3.31
C VAL A 109 -12.77 -16.75 2.42
N ASP A 110 -14.07 -16.87 2.70
CA ASP A 110 -14.99 -17.69 1.94
C ASP A 110 -15.33 -17.02 0.59
N ASN A 111 -15.20 -15.71 0.49
CA ASN A 111 -15.39 -14.91 -0.72
C ASN A 111 -14.06 -14.37 -1.30
N LEU A 112 -12.90 -14.74 -0.76
CA LEU A 112 -11.61 -14.38 -1.33
C LEU A 112 -11.19 -15.38 -2.40
N LEU A 113 -10.97 -14.91 -3.63
CA LEU A 113 -10.41 -15.72 -4.71
C LEU A 113 -8.92 -15.95 -4.47
N ILE A 114 -8.48 -17.20 -4.43
CA ILE A 114 -7.07 -17.57 -4.22
C ILE A 114 -6.58 -18.35 -5.43
N SER A 115 -5.37 -18.02 -5.90
CA SER A 115 -4.65 -18.78 -6.91
C SER A 115 -3.21 -19.03 -6.42
N GLN A 116 -2.73 -20.27 -6.58
CA GLN A 116 -1.38 -20.71 -6.22
C GLN A 116 -0.67 -21.26 -7.46
N PRO A 117 -0.14 -20.38 -8.31
CA PRO A 117 0.50 -20.77 -9.56
C PRO A 117 1.90 -21.31 -9.34
N ASP A 118 2.33 -22.27 -10.17
CA ASP A 118 3.66 -22.87 -10.12
C ASP A 118 4.73 -22.00 -10.82
N ALA A 119 4.34 -21.17 -11.80
CA ALA A 119 5.26 -20.36 -12.58
C ALA A 119 4.84 -18.89 -12.65
N GLY A 120 5.81 -17.99 -12.78
CA GLY A 120 5.59 -16.55 -12.85
C GLY A 120 4.73 -16.14 -14.04
N GLU A 121 4.88 -16.78 -15.21
CA GLU A 121 4.02 -16.55 -16.38
C GLU A 121 2.56 -16.87 -16.06
N GLN A 122 2.29 -18.00 -15.42
CA GLN A 122 0.94 -18.40 -15.03
C GLN A 122 0.33 -17.41 -14.03
N ALA A 123 1.08 -17.01 -13.02
CA ALA A 123 0.65 -16.00 -12.04
C ALA A 123 0.21 -14.70 -12.71
N LEU A 124 1.04 -14.19 -13.63
CA LEU A 124 0.80 -12.92 -14.30
C LEU A 124 -0.30 -13.00 -15.36
N GLU A 125 -0.51 -14.14 -16.00
CA GLU A 125 -1.64 -14.38 -16.91
C GLU A 125 -2.96 -14.48 -16.16
N ILE A 126 -2.99 -15.14 -15.00
CA ILE A 126 -4.15 -15.18 -14.10
C ILE A 126 -4.47 -13.75 -13.64
N ALA A 127 -3.47 -12.99 -13.20
CA ALA A 127 -3.64 -11.60 -12.80
C ALA A 127 -4.20 -10.74 -13.96
N ASP A 128 -3.68 -10.85 -15.18
CA ASP A 128 -4.18 -10.11 -16.35
C ASP A 128 -5.64 -10.49 -16.67
N THR A 129 -5.98 -11.76 -16.60
CA THR A 129 -7.33 -12.25 -16.86
C THR A 129 -8.33 -11.70 -15.83
N LEU A 130 -7.99 -11.77 -14.53
CA LEU A 130 -8.81 -11.25 -13.44
C LEU A 130 -9.02 -9.73 -13.55
N VAL A 131 -7.95 -8.98 -13.79
CA VAL A 131 -8.01 -7.52 -13.96
C VAL A 131 -8.87 -7.14 -15.17
N ARG A 132 -8.69 -7.82 -16.30
CA ARG A 132 -9.43 -7.55 -17.55
C ARG A 132 -10.92 -7.88 -17.46
N SER A 133 -11.32 -8.76 -16.57
CA SER A 133 -12.75 -9.07 -16.33
C SER A 133 -13.54 -7.83 -15.85
N GLY A 134 -12.86 -6.86 -15.21
CA GLY A 134 -13.48 -5.70 -14.58
C GLY A 134 -14.30 -6.02 -13.32
N ALA A 135 -14.26 -7.28 -12.85
CA ALA A 135 -15.03 -7.74 -11.69
C ALA A 135 -14.21 -7.73 -10.39
N ILE A 136 -12.90 -7.44 -10.45
CA ILE A 136 -12.00 -7.46 -9.29
C ILE A 136 -11.66 -6.04 -8.87
N ASP A 137 -11.91 -5.72 -7.62
CA ASP A 137 -11.59 -4.42 -7.02
C ASP A 137 -10.16 -4.37 -6.49
N VAL A 138 -9.70 -5.46 -5.86
CA VAL A 138 -8.34 -5.60 -5.31
C VAL A 138 -7.74 -6.92 -5.74
N LEU A 139 -6.53 -6.86 -6.28
CA LEU A 139 -5.71 -8.02 -6.58
C LEU A 139 -4.35 -7.86 -5.92
N VAL A 140 -3.97 -8.84 -5.10
CA VAL A 140 -2.64 -8.92 -4.47
C VAL A 140 -1.83 -10.03 -5.13
N VAL A 141 -0.56 -9.78 -5.39
CA VAL A 141 0.43 -10.77 -5.84
C VAL A 141 1.53 -10.88 -4.78
N ASP A 142 1.60 -12.00 -4.10
CA ASP A 142 2.57 -12.29 -3.02
C ASP A 142 3.45 -13.49 -3.40
N SER A 143 4.71 -13.33 -3.68
CA SER A 143 5.44 -12.08 -3.87
C SER A 143 6.12 -12.06 -5.25
N VAL A 144 6.57 -10.88 -5.68
CA VAL A 144 7.35 -10.74 -6.94
C VAL A 144 8.58 -11.66 -6.92
N ALA A 145 9.21 -11.86 -5.76
CA ALA A 145 10.38 -12.71 -5.62
C ALA A 145 10.12 -14.18 -5.97
N ALA A 146 8.88 -14.64 -5.79
CA ALA A 146 8.44 -16.03 -6.07
C ALA A 146 7.93 -16.23 -7.51
N LEU A 147 7.86 -15.18 -8.33
CA LEU A 147 7.44 -15.28 -9.73
C LEU A 147 8.59 -15.84 -10.60
N VAL A 148 8.91 -17.11 -10.41
CA VAL A 148 9.98 -17.78 -11.13
C VAL A 148 9.56 -18.03 -12.59
N PRO A 149 10.36 -17.59 -13.60
CA PRO A 149 10.08 -17.91 -15.00
C PRO A 149 10.07 -19.42 -15.27
N ARG A 150 9.15 -19.89 -16.10
CA ARG A 150 9.04 -21.32 -16.46
C ARG A 150 10.36 -21.88 -16.98
N ALA A 151 11.07 -21.14 -17.81
CA ALA A 151 12.37 -21.58 -18.33
C ALA A 151 13.43 -21.80 -17.25
N GLU A 152 13.31 -21.12 -16.10
CA GLU A 152 14.18 -21.35 -14.94
C GLU A 152 13.76 -22.59 -14.15
N LEU A 153 12.45 -22.89 -14.10
CA LEU A 153 11.92 -24.10 -13.45
C LEU A 153 12.23 -25.38 -14.23
N GLU A 154 12.26 -25.29 -15.57
CA GLU A 154 12.55 -26.42 -16.48
C GLU A 154 14.05 -26.62 -16.73
N GLY A 155 14.91 -25.65 -16.33
CA GLY A 155 16.36 -25.72 -16.46
C GLY A 155 17.01 -26.65 -15.44
N GLU A 156 18.28 -26.98 -15.67
CA GLU A 156 19.05 -27.77 -14.71
C GLU A 156 19.55 -26.92 -13.54
N MET A 157 19.79 -27.56 -12.40
CA MET A 157 20.37 -26.89 -11.23
C MET A 157 21.76 -26.32 -11.57
N GLY A 158 21.88 -24.98 -11.50
CA GLY A 158 23.12 -24.27 -11.81
C GLY A 158 23.11 -23.52 -13.14
N ASP A 159 22.06 -23.68 -13.94
CA ASP A 159 21.90 -22.91 -15.18
C ASP A 159 21.79 -21.39 -14.90
N SER A 160 22.41 -20.59 -15.76
CA SER A 160 22.36 -19.14 -15.62
C SER A 160 21.18 -18.55 -16.40
N HIS A 161 20.15 -18.13 -15.67
CA HIS A 161 18.95 -17.51 -16.25
C HIS A 161 18.90 -15.98 -16.05
N MET A 162 20.04 -15.32 -16.22
CA MET A 162 20.16 -13.87 -15.96
C MET A 162 19.12 -13.04 -16.73
N GLY A 163 18.38 -12.23 -16.01
CA GLY A 163 17.45 -11.24 -16.56
C GLY A 163 16.09 -11.76 -17.03
N LEU A 164 15.80 -13.07 -16.99
CA LEU A 164 14.49 -13.62 -17.38
C LEU A 164 13.36 -13.05 -16.52
N HIS A 165 13.54 -13.04 -15.21
CA HIS A 165 12.56 -12.49 -14.26
C HIS A 165 12.28 -11.00 -14.54
N ALA A 166 13.31 -10.18 -14.77
CA ALA A 166 13.14 -8.77 -15.10
C ALA A 166 12.42 -8.55 -16.46
N ARG A 167 12.68 -9.44 -17.44
CA ARG A 167 12.01 -9.41 -18.74
C ARG A 167 10.53 -9.79 -18.60
N LEU A 168 10.21 -10.84 -17.83
CA LEU A 168 8.85 -11.27 -17.52
C LEU A 168 8.05 -10.14 -16.87
N MET A 169 8.59 -9.52 -15.81
CA MET A 169 7.96 -8.40 -15.14
C MET A 169 7.74 -7.19 -16.07
N SER A 170 8.73 -6.86 -16.89
CA SER A 170 8.60 -5.76 -17.86
C SER A 170 7.49 -6.01 -18.89
N GLN A 171 7.35 -7.25 -19.37
CA GLN A 171 6.32 -7.62 -20.33
C GLN A 171 4.91 -7.58 -19.69
N ALA A 172 4.77 -8.16 -18.52
CA ALA A 172 3.51 -8.21 -17.80
C ALA A 172 3.02 -6.80 -17.42
N LEU A 173 3.87 -5.96 -16.85
CA LEU A 173 3.50 -4.62 -16.41
C LEU A 173 3.07 -3.71 -17.57
N ARG A 174 3.66 -3.87 -18.77
CA ARG A 174 3.19 -3.16 -19.97
C ARG A 174 1.74 -3.50 -20.33
N LYS A 175 1.32 -4.75 -20.16
CA LYS A 175 -0.06 -5.19 -20.42
C LYS A 175 -0.98 -4.74 -19.28
N LEU A 176 -0.61 -5.03 -18.03
CA LEU A 176 -1.40 -4.80 -16.83
C LEU A 176 -1.73 -3.33 -16.60
N THR A 177 -0.79 -2.40 -16.88
CA THR A 177 -1.00 -0.97 -16.59
C THR A 177 -2.26 -0.42 -17.25
N GLY A 178 -2.47 -0.71 -18.52
CA GLY A 178 -3.67 -0.25 -19.23
C GLY A 178 -4.95 -0.95 -18.76
N SER A 179 -4.87 -2.25 -18.46
CA SER A 179 -6.01 -3.04 -17.97
C SER A 179 -6.44 -2.61 -16.57
N VAL A 180 -5.48 -2.41 -15.66
CA VAL A 180 -5.70 -1.93 -14.28
C VAL A 180 -6.38 -0.57 -14.27
N SER A 181 -5.91 0.37 -15.11
CA SER A 181 -6.52 1.70 -15.19
C SER A 181 -7.96 1.66 -15.67
N ARG A 182 -8.26 0.84 -16.70
CA ARG A 182 -9.62 0.73 -17.26
C ARG A 182 -10.60 0.01 -16.35
N SER A 183 -10.15 -1.06 -15.68
CA SER A 183 -10.99 -1.85 -14.77
C SER A 183 -11.18 -1.20 -13.40
N LYS A 184 -10.40 -0.13 -13.09
CA LYS A 184 -10.32 0.48 -11.75
C LYS A 184 -9.91 -0.51 -10.66
N CYS A 185 -9.30 -1.64 -11.02
CA CYS A 185 -8.75 -2.61 -10.08
C CYS A 185 -7.52 -2.02 -9.38
N MET A 186 -7.40 -2.21 -8.09
CA MET A 186 -6.19 -1.92 -7.33
C MET A 186 -5.28 -3.14 -7.36
N LEU A 187 -4.10 -3.04 -7.99
CA LEU A 187 -3.14 -4.13 -8.09
C LEU A 187 -1.95 -3.88 -7.17
N ILE A 188 -1.78 -4.72 -6.16
CA ILE A 188 -0.70 -4.66 -5.17
C ILE A 188 0.30 -5.77 -5.43
N PHE A 189 1.56 -5.41 -5.67
CA PHE A 189 2.69 -6.34 -5.65
C PHE A 189 3.42 -6.26 -4.32
N LEU A 190 3.55 -7.40 -3.64
CA LEU A 190 4.44 -7.54 -2.49
C LEU A 190 5.83 -7.92 -2.99
N ASN A 191 6.88 -7.29 -2.42
CA ASN A 191 8.24 -7.51 -2.89
C ASN A 191 9.23 -7.61 -1.73
N GLN A 192 10.35 -8.28 -2.00
CA GLN A 192 11.42 -8.48 -1.04
C GLN A 192 12.61 -7.58 -1.38
N ILE A 193 13.37 -7.22 -0.36
CA ILE A 193 14.63 -6.49 -0.50
C ILE A 193 15.75 -7.50 -0.78
N ARG A 194 16.65 -7.14 -1.67
CA ARG A 194 17.91 -7.84 -1.96
C ARG A 194 19.06 -6.84 -1.92
N MET A 195 20.24 -7.32 -1.56
CA MET A 195 21.45 -6.52 -1.53
C MET A 195 22.18 -6.62 -2.86
N LYS A 196 22.54 -5.49 -3.45
CA LYS A 196 23.41 -5.46 -4.64
C LYS A 196 24.84 -5.77 -4.21
N ILE A 197 25.46 -6.74 -4.89
CA ILE A 197 26.85 -7.09 -4.68
C ILE A 197 27.75 -6.00 -5.30
N GLY A 198 28.81 -5.58 -4.58
CA GLY A 198 29.84 -4.65 -5.07
C GLY A 198 29.45 -3.16 -5.02
N VAL A 199 28.37 -2.77 -4.32
CA VAL A 199 28.05 -1.37 -4.08
C VAL A 199 28.81 -0.91 -2.83
N MET A 200 29.88 -0.12 -3.05
CA MET A 200 30.71 0.42 -1.94
C MET A 200 30.19 1.77 -1.41
N PHE A 201 29.40 2.51 -2.22
CA PHE A 201 28.84 3.81 -1.85
C PHE A 201 27.36 3.89 -2.24
N GLY A 202 26.56 4.56 -1.40
CA GLY A 202 25.11 4.69 -1.58
C GLY A 202 24.34 3.46 -1.10
N ASN A 203 23.01 3.46 -1.31
CA ASN A 203 22.14 2.40 -0.80
C ASN A 203 22.27 1.12 -1.66
N PRO A 204 22.77 0.01 -1.10
CA PRO A 204 22.90 -1.26 -1.79
C PRO A 204 21.56 -1.99 -1.95
N GLU A 205 20.52 -1.60 -1.24
CA GLU A 205 19.23 -2.27 -1.27
C GLU A 205 18.51 -2.10 -2.61
N THR A 206 17.91 -3.16 -3.09
CA THR A 206 17.07 -3.17 -4.27
C THR A 206 15.94 -4.17 -4.12
N THR A 207 14.87 -4.02 -4.90
CA THR A 207 13.78 -4.99 -4.96
C THR A 207 13.98 -5.99 -6.08
N THR A 208 13.37 -7.18 -5.98
CA THR A 208 13.41 -8.22 -7.02
C THR A 208 12.59 -7.83 -8.26
N GLY A 209 12.73 -8.56 -9.37
CA GLY A 209 11.96 -8.34 -10.60
C GLY A 209 12.47 -7.20 -11.48
N GLY A 210 13.69 -6.68 -11.23
CA GLY A 210 14.30 -5.62 -12.00
C GLY A 210 13.72 -4.23 -11.71
N ASN A 211 13.82 -3.32 -12.70
CA ASN A 211 13.41 -1.92 -12.49
C ASN A 211 11.99 -1.61 -12.99
N ALA A 212 11.33 -2.52 -13.72
CA ALA A 212 10.06 -2.22 -14.37
C ALA A 212 8.99 -1.78 -13.35
N LEU A 213 8.83 -2.52 -12.25
CA LEU A 213 7.82 -2.22 -11.21
C LEU A 213 8.08 -0.84 -10.58
N LYS A 214 9.34 -0.44 -10.40
CA LYS A 214 9.69 0.90 -9.88
C LYS A 214 9.17 2.04 -10.76
N PHE A 215 9.08 1.82 -12.09
CA PHE A 215 8.53 2.81 -13.02
C PHE A 215 7.02 2.74 -13.13
N TYR A 216 6.45 1.54 -13.25
CA TYR A 216 5.01 1.34 -13.46
C TYR A 216 4.17 1.60 -12.22
N ALA A 217 4.67 1.27 -11.03
CA ALA A 217 3.95 1.57 -9.79
C ALA A 217 3.66 3.07 -9.64
N SER A 218 2.43 3.39 -9.29
CA SER A 218 1.99 4.76 -8.96
C SER A 218 2.34 5.13 -7.52
N VAL A 219 2.30 4.14 -6.62
CA VAL A 219 2.69 4.26 -5.20
C VAL A 219 3.66 3.15 -4.89
N ARG A 220 4.73 3.47 -4.16
CA ARG A 220 5.68 2.50 -3.60
C ARG A 220 5.85 2.79 -2.12
N MET A 221 5.70 1.78 -1.31
CA MET A 221 5.76 1.84 0.14
C MET A 221 6.84 0.88 0.64
N GLU A 222 7.76 1.41 1.41
CA GLU A 222 8.74 0.63 2.15
C GLU A 222 8.20 0.37 3.55
N ILE A 223 8.16 -0.89 3.97
CA ILE A 223 7.69 -1.30 5.30
C ILE A 223 8.81 -1.97 6.07
N ARG A 224 9.07 -1.49 7.29
CA ARG A 224 10.11 -2.02 8.17
C ARG A 224 9.61 -2.17 9.60
N ARG A 225 10.01 -3.25 10.24
CA ARG A 225 9.88 -3.40 11.68
C ARG A 225 10.97 -2.55 12.36
N ILE A 226 10.57 -1.66 13.26
CA ILE A 226 11.48 -0.75 13.98
C ILE A 226 11.59 -1.08 15.48
N GLY A 227 10.67 -1.90 16.01
CA GLY A 227 10.69 -2.28 17.41
C GLY A 227 9.82 -3.50 17.68
N GLN A 228 9.88 -3.99 18.91
CA GLN A 228 9.01 -5.05 19.42
C GLN A 228 8.11 -4.48 20.51
N ILE A 229 6.85 -4.88 20.50
CA ILE A 229 5.89 -4.57 21.56
C ILE A 229 5.86 -5.75 22.51
N LYS A 230 6.11 -5.47 23.78
CA LYS A 230 6.12 -6.48 24.83
C LYS A 230 5.03 -6.18 25.86
N GLU A 231 4.32 -7.20 26.25
CA GLU A 231 3.47 -7.20 27.44
C GLU A 231 4.11 -8.12 28.48
N ARG A 232 4.54 -7.52 29.61
CA ARG A 232 5.39 -8.20 30.60
C ARG A 232 6.68 -8.71 29.92
N ASP A 233 6.85 -10.04 29.79
CA ASP A 233 8.03 -10.66 29.17
C ASP A 233 7.75 -11.27 27.80
N GLU A 234 6.50 -11.22 27.31
CA GLU A 234 6.11 -11.78 26.02
C GLU A 234 6.06 -10.73 24.92
N VAL A 235 6.55 -11.09 23.72
CA VAL A 235 6.44 -10.24 22.54
C VAL A 235 5.07 -10.44 21.92
N VAL A 236 4.22 -9.40 21.99
CA VAL A 236 2.83 -9.44 21.52
C VAL A 236 2.62 -8.73 20.18
N GLY A 237 3.62 -8.04 19.68
CA GLY A 237 3.51 -7.33 18.42
C GLY A 237 4.82 -6.65 18.00
N ASN A 238 4.75 -5.94 16.90
CA ASN A 238 5.86 -5.16 16.35
C ASN A 238 5.43 -3.72 16.11
N GLN A 239 6.30 -2.78 16.43
CA GLN A 239 6.22 -1.43 15.93
C GLN A 239 6.76 -1.41 14.50
N THR A 240 5.98 -0.87 13.58
CA THR A 240 6.25 -0.93 12.14
C THR A 240 6.23 0.48 11.57
N ARG A 241 7.20 0.78 10.71
CA ARG A 241 7.29 2.03 9.95
C ARG A 241 6.98 1.76 8.49
N VAL A 242 6.15 2.60 7.88
CA VAL A 242 5.90 2.63 6.45
C VAL A 242 6.34 3.99 5.90
N LYS A 243 7.25 3.96 4.92
CA LYS A 243 7.70 5.15 4.18
C LYS A 243 7.12 5.11 2.76
N VAL A 244 6.44 6.17 2.36
CA VAL A 244 5.92 6.35 1.00
C VAL A 244 7.04 6.88 0.11
N VAL A 245 7.82 6.00 -0.50
CA VAL A 245 9.03 6.38 -1.27
C VAL A 245 8.73 6.88 -2.68
N LYS A 246 7.55 6.59 -3.20
CA LYS A 246 7.05 7.10 -4.47
C LYS A 246 5.55 7.28 -4.41
N ASN A 247 5.07 8.42 -4.87
CA ASN A 247 3.65 8.70 -5.01
C ASN A 247 3.43 9.63 -6.22
N LYS A 248 2.64 9.17 -7.22
CA LYS A 248 2.29 9.97 -8.40
C LYS A 248 1.03 10.82 -8.19
N LEU A 249 0.36 10.69 -7.03
CA LEU A 249 -0.95 11.25 -6.75
C LEU A 249 -0.92 12.36 -5.69
N ALA A 250 0.13 12.37 -4.87
CA ALA A 250 0.38 13.36 -3.83
C ALA A 250 1.90 13.44 -3.56
N PRO A 251 2.38 14.42 -2.78
CA PRO A 251 3.79 14.50 -2.41
C PRO A 251 4.27 13.23 -1.71
N PRO A 252 5.38 12.61 -2.15
CA PRO A 252 5.96 11.42 -1.55
C PRO A 252 6.78 11.76 -0.29
N PHE A 253 7.51 10.76 0.24
CA PHE A 253 8.45 10.80 1.35
C PHE A 253 7.84 11.02 2.73
N ARG A 254 6.52 10.89 2.85
CA ARG A 254 5.87 10.82 4.16
C ARG A 254 6.08 9.44 4.77
N GLN A 255 6.22 9.42 6.08
CA GLN A 255 6.32 8.16 6.83
C GLN A 255 5.33 8.13 7.99
N VAL A 256 4.93 6.94 8.34
CA VAL A 256 4.00 6.66 9.44
C VAL A 256 4.47 5.46 10.22
N GLU A 257 4.26 5.49 11.52
CA GLU A 257 4.51 4.37 12.41
C GLU A 257 3.22 3.91 13.06
N PHE A 258 3.03 2.61 13.13
CA PHE A 258 1.92 1.97 13.79
C PHE A 258 2.29 0.62 14.36
N ASP A 259 1.48 0.14 15.28
CA ASP A 259 1.65 -1.16 15.91
C ASP A 259 0.95 -2.25 15.09
N ILE A 260 1.65 -3.36 14.83
CA ILE A 260 1.04 -4.60 14.33
C ILE A 260 1.05 -5.60 15.48
N MET A 261 -0.14 -5.94 15.98
CA MET A 261 -0.33 -6.91 17.06
C MET A 261 -0.46 -8.33 16.48
N TYR A 262 0.16 -9.30 17.12
CA TYR A 262 0.09 -10.69 16.66
C TYR A 262 -1.33 -11.24 16.81
N GLY A 263 -1.88 -11.73 15.70
CA GLY A 263 -3.23 -12.26 15.65
C GLY A 263 -4.35 -11.23 15.51
N GLU A 264 -4.06 -9.93 15.63
CA GLU A 264 -5.04 -8.85 15.50
C GLU A 264 -4.74 -7.92 14.30
N GLY A 265 -3.46 -7.83 13.89
CA GLY A 265 -3.01 -6.94 12.82
C GLY A 265 -2.77 -5.51 13.29
N ILE A 266 -3.06 -4.52 12.42
CA ILE A 266 -2.82 -3.11 12.69
C ILE A 266 -3.71 -2.62 13.84
N SER A 267 -3.10 -2.03 14.87
CA SER A 267 -3.80 -1.49 16.05
C SER A 267 -4.44 -0.14 15.75
N LYS A 268 -5.65 -0.15 15.16
CA LYS A 268 -6.39 1.07 14.79
C LYS A 268 -6.58 2.02 15.96
N VAL A 269 -6.99 1.51 17.14
CA VAL A 269 -7.22 2.35 18.33
C VAL A 269 -5.92 2.93 18.89
N GLY A 270 -4.79 2.19 18.77
CA GLY A 270 -3.48 2.70 19.18
C GLY A 270 -3.05 3.86 18.30
N GLU A 271 -3.19 3.69 17.00
CA GLU A 271 -2.89 4.71 15.99
C GLU A 271 -3.78 5.95 16.17
N LEU A 272 -5.08 5.74 16.48
CA LEU A 272 -6.03 6.81 16.69
C LEU A 272 -5.65 7.71 17.88
N ILE A 273 -5.14 7.11 18.96
CA ILE A 273 -4.62 7.87 20.12
C ILE A 273 -3.40 8.68 19.71
N ASP A 274 -2.43 8.05 19.02
CA ASP A 274 -1.18 8.71 18.67
C ASP A 274 -1.40 9.85 17.66
N LEU A 275 -2.25 9.65 16.67
CA LEU A 275 -2.65 10.67 15.70
C LEU A 275 -3.54 11.75 16.35
N GLY A 276 -4.45 11.36 17.24
CA GLY A 276 -5.29 12.29 18.00
C GLY A 276 -4.45 13.25 18.85
N VAL A 277 -3.39 12.75 19.47
CA VAL A 277 -2.44 13.60 20.21
C VAL A 277 -1.69 14.54 19.26
N LYS A 278 -1.19 14.05 18.12
CA LYS A 278 -0.52 14.89 17.11
C LYS A 278 -1.43 15.98 16.52
N ALA A 279 -2.71 15.67 16.38
CA ALA A 279 -3.72 16.61 15.87
C ALA A 279 -4.26 17.55 16.97
N GLY A 280 -3.91 17.34 18.25
CA GLY A 280 -4.47 18.10 19.36
C GLY A 280 -5.94 17.77 19.68
N VAL A 281 -6.47 16.68 19.12
CA VAL A 281 -7.83 16.17 19.36
C VAL A 281 -7.89 15.35 20.66
N VAL A 282 -6.79 14.67 20.98
CA VAL A 282 -6.58 13.98 22.24
C VAL A 282 -5.51 14.73 23.03
N GLU A 283 -5.86 15.16 24.22
CA GLU A 283 -4.94 15.84 25.14
C GLU A 283 -4.16 14.79 25.93
N LYS A 284 -2.83 14.97 26.02
CA LYS A 284 -1.95 14.15 26.86
C LYS A 284 -1.35 15.01 27.95
N SER A 285 -1.71 14.74 29.22
CA SER A 285 -1.14 15.39 30.38
C SER A 285 -0.49 14.36 31.31
N GLY A 286 0.83 14.29 31.27
CA GLY A 286 1.59 13.23 31.95
C GLY A 286 1.20 11.86 31.43
N ALA A 287 0.68 10.98 32.32
CA ALA A 287 0.18 9.65 31.95
C ALA A 287 -1.28 9.64 31.52
N TRP A 288 -2.02 10.75 31.60
CA TRP A 288 -3.44 10.82 31.32
C TRP A 288 -3.72 11.24 29.89
N PHE A 289 -4.69 10.56 29.29
CA PHE A 289 -5.26 10.91 27.98
C PHE A 289 -6.70 11.39 28.19
N SER A 290 -7.08 12.48 27.48
CA SER A 290 -8.42 13.10 27.55
C SER A 290 -8.89 13.47 26.14
N HIS A 291 -10.20 13.44 25.94
CA HIS A 291 -10.88 13.92 24.74
C HIS A 291 -12.15 14.66 25.18
N ASP A 292 -12.41 15.85 24.63
CA ASP A 292 -13.54 16.72 25.03
C ASP A 292 -13.66 16.92 26.55
N SER A 293 -12.52 17.18 27.22
CA SER A 293 -12.43 17.34 28.67
C SER A 293 -12.77 16.06 29.48
N GLN A 294 -13.04 14.93 28.83
CA GLN A 294 -13.28 13.64 29.48
C GLN A 294 -12.00 12.79 29.47
N ARG A 295 -11.65 12.23 30.62
CA ARG A 295 -10.54 11.30 30.74
C ARG A 295 -10.89 9.98 30.06
N ILE A 296 -10.03 9.55 29.10
CA ILE A 296 -10.20 8.29 28.36
C ILE A 296 -9.27 7.19 28.85
N GLY A 297 -8.24 7.53 29.66
CA GLY A 297 -7.38 6.51 30.27
C GLY A 297 -6.12 7.07 30.91
N GLN A 298 -5.60 6.32 31.89
CA GLN A 298 -4.26 6.53 32.43
C GLN A 298 -3.32 5.51 31.78
N GLY A 299 -2.37 5.99 30.97
CA GLY A 299 -1.53 5.16 30.11
C GLY A 299 -2.21 4.80 28.79
N ARG A 300 -1.36 4.50 27.78
CA ARG A 300 -1.79 4.25 26.40
C ARG A 300 -2.71 3.03 26.30
N GLU A 301 -2.41 1.96 27.05
CA GLU A 301 -3.20 0.72 26.99
C GLU A 301 -4.62 0.89 27.57
N ASN A 302 -4.77 1.63 28.67
CA ASN A 302 -6.10 1.92 29.21
C ASN A 302 -6.91 2.83 28.27
N ALA A 303 -6.25 3.79 27.60
CA ALA A 303 -6.89 4.62 26.59
C ALA A 303 -7.32 3.78 25.34
N LYS A 304 -6.51 2.82 24.90
CA LYS A 304 -6.90 1.86 23.85
C LYS A 304 -8.12 1.05 24.26
N GLN A 305 -8.13 0.51 25.49
CA GLN A 305 -9.27 -0.26 25.99
C GLN A 305 -10.54 0.59 26.04
N TYR A 306 -10.42 1.82 26.53
CA TYR A 306 -11.56 2.74 26.56
C TYR A 306 -12.14 2.98 25.16
N LEU A 307 -11.31 3.21 24.13
CA LEU A 307 -11.77 3.41 22.76
C LEU A 307 -12.35 2.14 22.13
N ARG A 308 -11.91 0.94 22.55
CA ARG A 308 -12.54 -0.32 22.14
C ARG A 308 -13.94 -0.47 22.72
N ASP A 309 -14.12 -0.05 23.96
CA ASP A 309 -15.40 -0.12 24.68
C ASP A 309 -16.37 1.01 24.28
N HIS A 310 -15.85 2.10 23.67
CA HIS A 310 -16.59 3.29 23.27
C HIS A 310 -16.31 3.63 21.80
N PRO A 311 -16.82 2.84 20.85
CA PRO A 311 -16.57 3.05 19.42
C PRO A 311 -17.07 4.41 18.92
N GLU A 312 -18.13 4.97 19.51
CA GLU A 312 -18.65 6.29 19.18
C GLU A 312 -17.65 7.42 19.47
N VAL A 313 -16.81 7.26 20.51
CA VAL A 313 -15.73 8.22 20.82
C VAL A 313 -14.58 8.03 19.84
N ALA A 314 -14.24 6.78 19.52
CA ALA A 314 -13.22 6.48 18.53
C ALA A 314 -13.58 7.07 17.14
N ASP A 315 -14.82 6.93 16.70
CA ASP A 315 -15.32 7.47 15.43
C ASP A 315 -15.25 9.01 15.40
N LYS A 316 -15.59 9.69 16.50
CA LYS A 316 -15.47 11.15 16.62
C LYS A 316 -14.01 11.60 16.50
N ILE A 317 -13.10 10.95 17.22
CA ILE A 317 -11.67 11.25 17.15
C ILE A 317 -11.19 11.03 15.71
N GLU A 318 -11.51 9.90 15.07
CA GLU A 318 -11.14 9.62 13.69
C GLU A 318 -11.64 10.70 12.74
N HIS A 319 -12.90 11.08 12.84
CA HIS A 319 -13.49 12.11 11.98
C HIS A 319 -12.75 13.44 12.11
N THR A 320 -12.52 13.90 13.36
CA THR A 320 -11.81 15.15 13.61
C THR A 320 -10.36 15.11 13.15
N VAL A 321 -9.66 13.98 13.34
CA VAL A 321 -8.29 13.78 12.82
C VAL A 321 -8.27 13.84 11.29
N ARG A 322 -9.25 13.26 10.60
CA ARG A 322 -9.37 13.35 9.14
C ARG A 322 -9.63 14.77 8.66
N GLU A 323 -10.47 15.55 9.34
CA GLU A 323 -10.71 16.96 9.05
C GLU A 323 -9.44 17.80 9.21
N GLN A 324 -8.61 17.48 10.20
CA GLN A 324 -7.34 18.14 10.47
C GLN A 324 -6.15 17.48 9.72
N SER A 325 -6.42 16.71 8.68
CA SER A 325 -5.43 15.90 7.94
C SER A 325 -4.23 16.71 7.42
N GLY A 326 -4.42 17.98 7.09
CA GLY A 326 -3.34 18.87 6.67
C GLY A 326 -2.28 19.10 7.76
N VAL A 327 -2.70 19.26 9.01
CA VAL A 327 -1.80 19.46 10.17
C VAL A 327 -0.99 18.18 10.44
N VAL A 328 -1.70 17.03 10.47
CA VAL A 328 -1.06 15.72 10.68
C VAL A 328 -0.06 15.39 9.55
N ALA A 329 -0.42 15.67 8.29
CA ALA A 329 0.43 15.44 7.14
C ALA A 329 1.74 16.26 7.19
N ASN A 330 1.66 17.52 7.64
CA ASN A 330 2.85 18.36 7.80
C ASN A 330 3.77 17.84 8.92
N THR A 331 3.21 17.36 10.02
CA THR A 331 3.99 16.73 11.11
C THR A 331 4.70 15.46 10.64
N MET A 332 4.05 14.65 9.78
CA MET A 332 4.66 13.44 9.20
C MET A 332 5.84 13.76 8.27
N MET A 333 5.83 14.92 7.59
CA MET A 333 6.97 15.35 6.78
C MET A 333 8.13 15.83 7.65
N ALA A 334 7.88 16.60 8.69
CA ALA A 334 8.91 17.08 9.61
C ALA A 334 9.67 15.93 10.30
N THR A 335 8.94 14.91 10.77
CA THR A 335 9.57 13.71 11.38
C THR A 335 10.34 12.85 10.37
N ALA A 336 10.03 12.94 9.08
CA ALA A 336 10.79 12.24 8.03
C ALA A 336 12.17 12.87 7.81
N ASP A 337 12.24 14.21 7.81
CA ASP A 337 13.51 14.93 7.66
C ASP A 337 14.44 14.69 8.84
N GLU A 338 13.92 14.71 10.09
CA GLU A 338 14.69 14.39 11.30
C GLU A 338 15.23 12.94 11.30
N GLY A 339 14.46 12.00 10.74
CA GLY A 339 14.85 10.60 10.62
C GLY A 339 15.97 10.37 9.60
N GLU A 340 15.97 11.11 8.49
CA GLU A 340 17.02 11.02 7.47
C GLU A 340 18.35 11.64 7.94
N GLU A 341 18.31 12.73 8.74
CA GLU A 341 19.49 13.32 9.36
C GLU A 341 20.09 12.36 10.41
N ALA A 342 19.27 11.71 11.24
CA ALA A 342 19.73 10.75 12.23
C ALA A 342 20.30 9.45 11.60
N GLU A 343 19.74 8.98 10.46
CA GLU A 343 20.28 7.85 9.71
C GLU A 343 21.59 8.22 8.96
N ALA A 344 21.75 9.48 8.54
CA ALA A 344 22.96 9.99 7.92
C ALA A 344 24.10 10.15 8.96
N GLU A 345 23.80 10.69 10.15
CA GLU A 345 24.77 10.81 11.26
C GLU A 345 25.20 9.45 11.84
N ALA A 346 24.33 8.44 11.81
CA ALA A 346 24.67 7.09 12.27
C ALA A 346 25.48 6.27 11.23
N ALA A 347 25.60 6.79 10.00
CA ALA A 347 26.30 6.14 8.89
C ALA A 347 27.70 6.76 8.63
N GLU A 348 28.07 7.84 9.33
CA GLU A 348 29.43 8.39 9.41
C GLU A 348 30.19 7.79 10.61
#